data_e510cf22b763efa11da75c11345ba8cc
#
_entry.id   e510cf22b763efa11da75c11345ba8cc
#
_cell.length_a   1.000
_cell.length_b   1.000
_cell.length_c   1.000
_cell.angle_alpha   90.00
_cell.angle_beta   90.00
_cell.angle_gamma   90.00
#
_symmetry.space_group_name_H-M   'P 1'
#
loop_
_entity.id
_entity.type
_entity.pdbx_description
1 polymer ?
#
loop_
_entity_poly.entity_id
_entity_poly.type
_entity_poly.pdbx_seq_one_letter_code
_entity_poly.pdbx_strand_id
1 'polypeptide(L)'
;MVDSDLSASRWRELWRLLTIADKVLIITTLVACAAAYDSPWKGEGGAFAVGVDGTIYGPYPLGVAEEYEFAGRLGLTRIVTEGGAVRVMSSPCPNGICMRSGSIHRVGQALACVPNRIVAEVLGRSQPAKLDAVAR
;
A
#
# COMPACT_ATOMS: atom_id res chain seq x y z
N MET A 1 19.98 -27.35 21.14
CA MET A 1 21.11 -26.78 20.38
C MET A 1 21.68 -27.83 19.40
N VAL A 2 20.80 -28.62 18.76
CA VAL A 2 21.17 -29.76 17.87
C VAL A 2 20.55 -29.68 16.47
N ASP A 3 19.63 -28.73 16.21
CA ASP A 3 18.85 -28.72 14.95
C ASP A 3 19.42 -27.87 13.80
N SER A 4 20.44 -27.05 14.08
CA SER A 4 21.02 -26.16 13.05
C SER A 4 21.98 -26.87 12.09
N ASP A 5 22.71 -27.91 12.56
CA ASP A 5 23.66 -28.65 11.73
C ASP A 5 23.02 -29.67 10.79
N LEU A 6 21.87 -30.24 11.18
CA LEU A 6 21.12 -31.18 10.36
C LEU A 6 20.44 -30.47 9.14
N SER A 7 20.09 -29.20 9.28
CA SER A 7 19.51 -28.42 8.18
C SER A 7 20.59 -28.10 7.13
N ALA A 8 21.76 -27.68 7.54
CA ALA A 8 22.83 -27.28 6.64
C ALA A 8 23.40 -28.45 5.81
N SER A 9 23.44 -29.67 6.37
CA SER A 9 23.87 -30.85 5.64
C SER A 9 22.88 -31.30 4.58
N ARG A 10 21.59 -31.24 4.90
CA ARG A 10 20.49 -31.56 3.96
C ARG A 10 20.42 -30.59 2.78
N TRP A 11 20.65 -29.29 3.02
CA TRP A 11 20.70 -28.29 1.95
C TRP A 11 21.86 -28.55 0.98
N ARG A 12 23.01 -28.95 1.45
CA ARG A 12 24.19 -29.29 0.60
C ARG A 12 23.94 -30.53 -0.26
N GLU A 13 23.21 -31.53 0.22
CA GLU A 13 22.85 -32.71 -0.56
C GLU A 13 21.80 -32.36 -1.62
N LEU A 14 20.79 -31.56 -1.28
CA LEU A 14 19.80 -31.06 -2.24
C LEU A 14 20.47 -30.26 -3.37
N TRP A 15 21.42 -29.40 -3.06
CA TRP A 15 22.17 -28.64 -4.05
C TRP A 15 23.02 -29.50 -5.00
N ARG A 16 23.45 -30.69 -4.55
CA ARG A 16 24.17 -31.66 -5.39
C ARG A 16 23.27 -32.43 -6.34
N LEU A 17 22.00 -32.62 -5.96
CA LEU A 17 21.00 -33.30 -6.80
C LEU A 17 20.45 -32.41 -7.91
N LEU A 18 20.51 -31.09 -7.74
CA LEU A 18 20.07 -30.11 -8.76
C LEU A 18 21.06 -30.04 -9.91
N THR A 19 20.54 -30.20 -11.14
CA THR A 19 21.32 -29.99 -12.36
C THR A 19 21.75 -28.55 -12.52
N ILE A 20 22.74 -28.29 -13.37
CA ILE A 20 23.19 -26.92 -13.67
C ILE A 20 22.02 -26.10 -14.22
N ALA A 21 21.18 -26.72 -15.06
CA ALA A 21 19.99 -26.09 -15.62
C ALA A 21 19.00 -25.64 -14.53
N ASP A 22 18.76 -26.46 -13.49
CA ASP A 22 17.87 -26.11 -12.38
C ASP A 22 18.39 -24.91 -11.58
N LYS A 23 19.71 -24.89 -11.33
CA LYS A 23 20.35 -23.77 -10.63
C LYS A 23 20.25 -22.47 -11.41
N VAL A 24 20.46 -22.51 -12.72
CA VAL A 24 20.30 -21.35 -13.60
C VAL A 24 18.86 -20.86 -13.58
N LEU A 25 17.89 -21.77 -13.65
CA LEU A 25 16.47 -21.45 -13.62
C LEU A 25 16.06 -20.81 -12.29
N ILE A 26 16.51 -21.34 -11.17
CA ILE A 26 16.26 -20.75 -9.85
C ILE A 26 16.86 -19.35 -9.73
N ILE A 27 18.12 -19.18 -10.17
CA ILE A 27 18.79 -17.88 -10.09
C ILE A 27 18.08 -16.85 -10.99
N THR A 28 17.76 -17.22 -12.24
CA THR A 28 17.04 -16.30 -13.15
C THR A 28 15.67 -15.92 -12.62
N THR A 29 14.94 -16.86 -12.04
CA THR A 29 13.63 -16.58 -11.41
C THR A 29 13.77 -15.65 -10.21
N LEU A 30 14.76 -15.88 -9.34
CA LEU A 30 15.01 -15.01 -8.18
C LEU A 30 15.41 -13.60 -8.60
N VAL A 31 16.27 -13.47 -9.63
CA VAL A 31 16.67 -12.17 -10.17
C VAL A 31 15.47 -11.45 -10.81
N ALA A 32 14.65 -12.17 -11.58
CA ALA A 32 13.43 -11.60 -12.16
C ALA A 32 12.43 -11.16 -11.09
N CYS A 33 12.23 -11.95 -10.03
CA CYS A 33 11.38 -11.57 -8.89
C CYS A 33 11.94 -10.35 -8.14
N ALA A 34 13.25 -10.28 -7.92
CA ALA A 34 13.90 -9.14 -7.27
C ALA A 34 13.76 -7.87 -8.13
N ALA A 35 13.97 -7.97 -9.43
CA ALA A 35 13.78 -6.86 -10.37
C ALA A 35 12.31 -6.40 -10.45
N ALA A 36 11.36 -7.32 -10.38
CA ALA A 36 9.94 -7.02 -10.32
C ALA A 36 9.54 -6.37 -8.97
N TYR A 37 10.22 -6.75 -7.88
CA TYR A 37 9.99 -6.14 -6.56
C TYR A 37 10.46 -4.68 -6.49
N ASP A 38 11.47 -4.29 -7.26
CA ASP A 38 11.93 -2.89 -7.41
C ASP A 38 11.08 -2.07 -8.39
N SER A 39 9.86 -2.52 -8.70
CA SER A 39 8.91 -1.90 -9.60
C SER A 39 8.61 -0.42 -9.26
N PRO A 40 8.26 0.40 -10.29
CA PRO A 40 8.06 1.86 -10.19
C PRO A 40 6.89 2.32 -9.29
N TRP A 41 6.22 1.40 -8.63
CA TRP A 41 5.18 1.69 -7.60
C TRP A 41 5.73 2.36 -6.32
N LYS A 42 7.05 2.52 -6.20
CA LYS A 42 7.73 3.13 -5.04
C LYS A 42 7.89 4.66 -5.13
N GLY A 43 7.30 5.31 -6.11
CA GLY A 43 7.33 6.77 -6.23
C GLY A 43 6.66 7.44 -5.03
N GLU A 44 7.25 8.54 -4.54
CA GLU A 44 6.57 9.42 -3.59
C GLU A 44 5.31 9.98 -4.23
N GLY A 45 4.21 9.96 -3.48
CA GLY A 45 2.96 10.56 -3.91
C GLY A 45 3.09 12.08 -4.04
N GLY A 46 2.42 12.65 -5.01
CA GLY A 46 2.33 14.11 -5.16
C GLY A 46 0.95 14.64 -4.75
N ALA A 47 -0.05 13.79 -4.79
CA ALA A 47 -1.43 14.11 -4.49
C ALA A 47 -2.16 12.88 -3.93
N PHE A 48 -3.36 13.08 -3.40
CA PHE A 48 -4.28 12.00 -3.05
C PHE A 48 -5.69 12.33 -3.53
N ALA A 49 -6.49 11.30 -3.76
CA ALA A 49 -7.91 11.43 -4.03
C ALA A 49 -8.72 10.68 -2.99
N VAL A 50 -9.94 11.13 -2.75
CA VAL A 50 -10.86 10.52 -1.80
C VAL A 50 -12.13 10.11 -2.52
N GLY A 51 -12.46 8.83 -2.48
CA GLY A 51 -13.73 8.29 -2.91
C GLY A 51 -14.70 8.21 -1.74
N VAL A 52 -15.86 8.80 -1.88
CA VAL A 52 -16.95 8.73 -0.91
C VAL A 52 -18.18 8.19 -1.60
N ASP A 53 -18.66 7.05 -1.19
CA ASP A 53 -19.87 6.38 -1.74
C ASP A 53 -19.89 6.32 -3.28
N GLY A 54 -18.70 6.11 -3.89
CA GLY A 54 -18.53 6.04 -5.35
C GLY A 54 -18.26 7.37 -6.05
N THR A 55 -18.31 8.50 -5.34
CA THR A 55 -17.95 9.82 -5.87
C THR A 55 -16.49 10.14 -5.53
N ILE A 56 -15.71 10.58 -6.51
CA ILE A 56 -14.28 10.89 -6.34
C ILE A 56 -14.12 12.39 -6.12
N TYR A 57 -13.40 12.74 -5.06
CA TYR A 57 -13.00 14.09 -4.70
C TYR A 57 -11.49 14.26 -4.81
N GLY A 58 -11.02 15.38 -5.29
CA GLY A 58 -9.61 15.68 -5.48
C GLY A 58 -9.23 15.82 -6.96
N PRO A 59 -7.92 15.77 -7.29
CA PRO A 59 -6.78 15.48 -6.42
C PRO A 59 -6.43 16.60 -5.44
N TYR A 60 -6.04 16.24 -4.22
CA TYR A 60 -5.54 17.13 -3.18
C TYR A 60 -4.03 17.01 -3.04
N PRO A 61 -3.27 18.10 -2.82
CA PRO A 61 -1.83 18.06 -2.71
C PRO A 61 -1.39 17.40 -1.40
N LEU A 62 -0.41 16.47 -1.46
CA LEU A 62 0.19 15.87 -0.26
C LEU A 62 1.23 16.76 0.43
N GLY A 63 1.79 17.73 -0.31
CA GLY A 63 2.85 18.60 0.21
C GLY A 63 2.37 19.74 1.11
N VAL A 64 1.07 19.95 1.22
CA VAL A 64 0.46 21.01 2.05
C VAL A 64 -0.13 20.34 3.29
N ALA A 65 0.22 20.88 4.47
CA ALA A 65 -0.39 20.43 5.72
C ALA A 65 -1.80 21.02 5.83
N GLU A 66 -2.82 20.19 5.67
CA GLU A 66 -4.22 20.62 5.63
C GLU A 66 -5.13 19.52 6.18
N GLU A 67 -6.29 19.94 6.68
CA GLU A 67 -7.32 19.05 7.19
C GLU A 67 -8.54 19.08 6.26
N TYR A 68 -9.02 17.89 5.89
CA TYR A 68 -10.16 17.69 5.00
C TYR A 68 -11.25 16.90 5.72
N GLU A 69 -12.50 17.31 5.58
CA GLU A 69 -13.65 16.61 6.13
C GLU A 69 -14.52 16.04 5.00
N PHE A 70 -14.82 14.75 5.11
CA PHE A 70 -15.68 14.05 4.15
C PHE A 70 -16.85 13.41 4.89
N ALA A 71 -18.06 13.67 4.42
CA ALA A 71 -19.28 13.06 4.94
C ALA A 71 -19.48 11.69 4.27
N GLY A 72 -19.19 10.61 5.00
CA GLY A 72 -19.50 9.26 4.59
C GLY A 72 -20.86 8.79 5.13
N ARG A 73 -21.17 7.50 4.92
CA ARG A 73 -22.45 6.90 5.29
C ARG A 73 -22.77 6.95 6.80
N LEU A 74 -21.76 6.82 7.66
CA LEU A 74 -21.91 6.81 9.11
C LEU A 74 -21.68 8.19 9.75
N GLY A 75 -21.13 9.14 9.00
CA GLY A 75 -20.83 10.49 9.47
C GLY A 75 -19.50 11.02 8.95
N LEU A 76 -19.01 12.10 9.55
CA LEU A 76 -17.83 12.82 9.11
C LEU A 76 -16.55 12.02 9.40
N THR A 77 -15.67 11.94 8.41
CA THR A 77 -14.30 11.45 8.51
C THR A 77 -13.35 12.60 8.27
N ARG A 78 -12.39 12.79 9.17
CA ARG A 78 -11.30 13.75 9.05
C ARG A 78 -10.06 13.09 8.52
N ILE A 79 -9.53 13.65 7.46
CA ILE A 79 -8.30 13.26 6.81
C ILE A 79 -7.33 14.42 6.92
N VAL A 80 -6.11 14.17 7.38
CA VAL A 80 -5.08 15.19 7.50
C VAL A 80 -3.88 14.83 6.64
N THR A 81 -3.28 15.85 6.03
CA THR A 81 -2.01 15.77 5.32
C THR A 81 -0.92 16.43 6.16
N GLU A 82 0.20 15.75 6.35
CA GLU A 82 1.35 16.24 7.09
C GLU A 82 2.62 15.55 6.59
N GLY A 83 3.68 16.34 6.35
CA GLY A 83 4.99 15.79 5.93
C GLY A 83 4.96 14.96 4.65
N GLY A 84 4.07 15.26 3.71
CA GLY A 84 3.93 14.50 2.45
C GLY A 84 3.20 13.16 2.60
N ALA A 85 2.52 12.96 3.72
CA ALA A 85 1.73 11.78 4.00
C ALA A 85 0.27 12.14 4.32
N VAL A 86 -0.65 11.23 4.08
CA VAL A 86 -2.07 11.36 4.43
C VAL A 86 -2.47 10.29 5.45
N ARG A 87 -3.27 10.68 6.43
CA ARG A 87 -3.81 9.78 7.46
C ARG A 87 -5.25 10.12 7.82
N VAL A 88 -5.97 9.14 8.30
CA VAL A 88 -7.29 9.35 8.90
C VAL A 88 -7.12 9.74 10.36
N MET A 89 -7.54 10.96 10.71
CA MET A 89 -7.48 11.48 12.08
C MET A 89 -8.64 11.00 12.93
N SER A 90 -9.85 11.08 12.39
CA SER A 90 -11.05 10.59 13.03
C SER A 90 -12.07 10.05 12.02
N SER A 91 -12.82 9.04 12.44
CA SER A 91 -13.89 8.45 11.65
C SER A 91 -14.91 7.80 12.60
N PRO A 92 -16.22 7.82 12.28
CA PRO A 92 -17.25 7.15 13.07
C PRO A 92 -17.25 5.63 12.91
N CYS A 93 -16.16 5.05 12.42
CA CYS A 93 -15.96 3.62 12.23
C CYS A 93 -15.89 2.90 13.60
N PRO A 94 -16.78 1.92 13.88
CA PRO A 94 -16.81 1.22 15.18
C PRO A 94 -15.50 0.54 15.56
N ASN A 95 -14.78 0.00 14.55
CA ASN A 95 -13.54 -0.74 14.75
C ASN A 95 -12.29 0.14 14.76
N GLY A 96 -12.36 1.38 14.29
CA GLY A 96 -11.25 2.33 14.24
C GLY A 96 -10.03 1.87 13.43
N ILE A 97 -10.19 0.89 12.53
CA ILE A 97 -9.09 0.30 11.76
C ILE A 97 -8.43 1.35 10.88
N CYS A 98 -9.22 2.18 10.19
CA CYS A 98 -8.73 3.23 9.33
C CYS A 98 -7.84 4.25 10.07
N MET A 99 -8.17 4.59 11.32
CA MET A 99 -7.36 5.48 12.16
C MET A 99 -6.06 4.82 12.63
N ARG A 100 -6.07 3.50 12.84
CA ARG A 100 -4.91 2.72 13.27
C ARG A 100 -4.00 2.26 12.13
N SER A 101 -4.46 2.37 10.89
CA SER A 101 -3.68 1.99 9.70
C SER A 101 -2.45 2.88 9.46
N GLY A 102 -2.32 3.98 10.23
CA GLY A 102 -1.19 4.89 10.12
C GLY A 102 -1.30 5.85 8.94
N SER A 103 -0.15 6.33 8.47
CA SER A 103 -0.05 7.27 7.34
C SER A 103 0.42 6.56 6.06
N ILE A 104 -0.07 7.03 4.92
CA ILE A 104 0.33 6.59 3.60
C ILE A 104 0.93 7.75 2.81
N HIS A 105 1.97 7.48 2.01
CA HIS A 105 2.70 8.50 1.25
C HIS A 105 3.19 8.04 -0.13
N ARG A 106 3.12 6.74 -0.42
CA ARG A 106 3.56 6.16 -1.70
C ARG A 106 2.41 5.99 -2.66
N VAL A 107 2.70 6.20 -3.93
CA VAL A 107 1.73 5.98 -5.02
C VAL A 107 1.12 4.58 -4.95
N GLY A 108 -0.21 4.50 -5.09
CA GLY A 108 -0.98 3.25 -5.01
C GLY A 108 -1.28 2.76 -3.60
N GLN A 109 -0.79 3.44 -2.54
CA GLN A 109 -1.26 3.15 -1.18
C GLN A 109 -2.65 3.73 -0.97
N ALA A 110 -3.49 2.99 -0.27
CA ALA A 110 -4.84 3.41 0.05
C ALA A 110 -5.20 3.17 1.51
N LEU A 111 -5.99 4.07 2.08
CA LEU A 111 -6.67 3.94 3.37
C LEU A 111 -8.16 3.78 3.10
N ALA A 112 -8.77 2.72 3.58
CA ALA A 112 -10.18 2.46 3.40
C ALA A 112 -10.92 2.39 4.73
N CYS A 113 -12.04 3.11 4.80
CA CYS A 113 -13.05 2.95 5.85
C CYS A 113 -14.29 2.33 5.23
N VAL A 114 -14.35 1.00 5.18
CA VAL A 114 -15.43 0.26 4.53
C VAL A 114 -16.80 0.58 5.14
N PRO A 115 -16.99 0.61 6.47
CA PRO A 115 -18.29 0.95 7.07
C PRO A 115 -18.78 2.35 6.71
N ASN A 116 -17.85 3.31 6.55
CA ASN A 116 -18.18 4.70 6.18
C ASN A 116 -18.09 4.98 4.67
N ARG A 117 -17.76 3.95 3.87
CA ARG A 117 -17.62 4.02 2.40
C ARG A 117 -16.66 5.12 1.91
N ILE A 118 -15.56 5.30 2.63
CA ILE A 118 -14.51 6.27 2.28
C ILE A 118 -13.23 5.52 1.98
N VAL A 119 -12.59 5.89 0.86
CA VAL A 119 -11.29 5.40 0.43
C VAL A 119 -10.42 6.58 0.06
N ALA A 120 -9.26 6.73 0.68
CA ALA A 120 -8.24 7.70 0.29
C ALA A 120 -7.07 6.97 -0.38
N GLU A 121 -6.69 7.37 -1.58
CA GLU A 121 -5.62 6.76 -2.36
C GLU A 121 -4.58 7.80 -2.78
N VAL A 122 -3.30 7.44 -2.65
CA VAL A 122 -2.18 8.30 -3.04
C VAL A 122 -1.90 8.15 -4.53
N LEU A 123 -1.91 9.28 -5.23
CA LEU A 123 -1.69 9.38 -6.67
C LEU A 123 -0.28 9.88 -6.99
N GLY A 124 0.25 9.48 -8.15
CA GLY A 124 1.45 10.08 -8.74
C GLY A 124 1.17 11.51 -9.21
N ARG A 125 2.24 12.32 -9.30
CA ARG A 125 2.15 13.74 -9.75
C ARG A 125 1.44 13.96 -11.08
N SER A 126 1.36 12.93 -11.92
CA SER A 126 0.80 13.01 -13.27
C SER A 126 -0.38 12.08 -13.51
N GLN A 127 -0.91 11.44 -12.46
CA GLN A 127 -2.05 10.54 -12.61
C GLN A 127 -3.38 11.31 -12.46
N PRO A 128 -4.33 11.10 -13.39
CA PRO A 128 -5.70 11.57 -13.18
C PRO A 128 -6.28 10.87 -11.94
N ALA A 129 -7.18 11.55 -11.24
CA ALA A 129 -7.89 11.00 -10.08
C ALA A 129 -8.84 9.86 -10.53
N LYS A 130 -8.27 8.67 -10.79
CA LYS A 130 -9.00 7.44 -11.08
C LYS A 130 -8.69 6.48 -9.94
N LEU A 131 -9.66 6.28 -9.07
CA LEU A 131 -9.54 5.29 -8.00
C LEU A 131 -9.75 3.89 -8.60
N ASP A 132 -8.81 2.99 -8.36
CA ASP A 132 -8.93 1.58 -8.76
C ASP A 132 -9.84 0.80 -7.79
N ALA A 133 -10.08 1.34 -6.59
CA ALA A 133 -10.97 0.75 -5.60
C ALA A 133 -12.12 1.70 -5.26
N VAL A 134 -13.34 1.28 -5.54
CA VAL A 134 -14.58 1.98 -5.14
C VAL A 134 -15.30 1.12 -4.10
N ALA A 135 -15.45 1.63 -2.88
CA ALA A 135 -16.28 0.99 -1.85
C ALA A 135 -17.78 1.23 -2.19
N ARG A 136 -18.47 0.18 -2.61
CA ARG A 136 -19.93 0.16 -2.83
C ARG A 136 -20.66 -0.53 -1.70
#